data_f4eefd8cd4dae057584f9d67c931a3ac
#
_entry.id   f4eefd8cd4dae057584f9d67c931a3ac
#
_cell.length_a   1.000
_cell.length_b   1.000
_cell.length_c   1.000
_cell.angle_alpha   90.00
_cell.angle_beta   90.00
_cell.angle_gamma   90.00
#
_symmetry.space_group_name_H-M   'P 1'
#
loop_
_entity.id
_entity.type
_entity.pdbx_description
1 polymer ?
#
loop_
_entity_poly.entity_id
_entity_poly.type
_entity_poly.pdbx_seq_one_letter_code
_entity_poly.pdbx_strand_id
1 'polypeptide(L)'
;MTDTVELAKGDIISVEVLRPAHGGEGIGHHDGRVIFVKGGIPGDVVDVEIAQLKKKWARGEVVKVTTASPDRVDSRCPAAAAGAGCCDYAELNPTVELEIKSRVLRDQLERIGGIDELPEFELHDLEPTAGWRTRVRLGVDASGRAGFRKLKSNELVTEVACSQVVPELLEGLVGEGARRFTPGVEIIAAIDDAGQRHVVESRKAPRGRRTETVLKVLEGTGEVEQKVGDY
;
A
#
# COMPACT_ATOMS: atom_id res chain seq x y z
N MET A 1 31.74 -0.07 -31.31
CA MET A 1 31.82 0.12 -29.85
C MET A 1 30.57 0.87 -29.49
N THR A 2 29.55 0.17 -29.03
CA THR A 2 28.33 0.79 -28.49
C THR A 2 28.69 1.29 -27.10
N ASP A 3 28.73 2.61 -26.93
CA ASP A 3 28.76 3.24 -25.63
C ASP A 3 27.56 2.71 -24.82
N THR A 4 27.77 1.75 -23.95
CA THR A 4 26.80 1.36 -22.96
C THR A 4 26.70 2.53 -21.97
N VAL A 5 25.70 3.38 -22.18
CA VAL A 5 25.35 4.42 -21.20
C VAL A 5 25.09 3.71 -19.88
N GLU A 6 25.90 3.99 -18.88
CA GLU A 6 25.75 3.36 -17.56
C GLU A 6 24.44 3.84 -16.93
N LEU A 7 23.55 2.90 -16.58
CA LEU A 7 22.26 3.20 -15.94
C LEU A 7 22.45 4.04 -14.67
N ALA A 8 21.69 5.12 -14.55
CA ALA A 8 21.72 6.05 -13.43
C ALA A 8 20.35 6.19 -12.74
N LYS A 9 20.35 6.77 -11.55
CA LYS A 9 19.11 7.17 -10.88
C LYS A 9 18.45 8.32 -11.67
N GLY A 10 17.15 8.19 -11.91
CA GLY A 10 16.33 9.12 -12.71
C GLY A 10 16.22 8.71 -14.17
N ASP A 11 16.99 7.71 -14.64
CA ASP A 11 16.82 7.18 -15.99
C ASP A 11 15.47 6.46 -16.13
N ILE A 12 14.90 6.57 -17.30
CA ILE A 12 13.69 5.82 -17.68
C ILE A 12 14.10 4.68 -18.60
N ILE A 13 13.75 3.47 -18.21
CA ILE A 13 14.04 2.24 -18.97
C ILE A 13 12.77 1.46 -19.23
N SER A 14 12.72 0.76 -20.35
CA SER A 14 11.64 -0.19 -20.64
C SER A 14 11.93 -1.53 -19.98
N VAL A 15 10.93 -2.08 -19.25
CA VAL A 15 11.05 -3.33 -18.51
C VAL A 15 9.80 -4.17 -18.73
N GLU A 16 10.00 -5.45 -19.08
CA GLU A 16 8.95 -6.46 -19.00
C GLU A 16 8.88 -7.00 -17.57
N VAL A 17 7.69 -6.98 -16.98
CA VAL A 17 7.44 -7.50 -15.64
C VAL A 17 7.13 -8.99 -15.72
N LEU A 18 8.05 -9.82 -15.24
CA LEU A 18 8.00 -11.28 -15.43
C LEU A 18 7.29 -12.00 -14.28
N ARG A 19 7.41 -11.51 -13.05
CA ARG A 19 6.87 -12.16 -11.86
C ARG A 19 6.63 -11.18 -10.71
N PRO A 20 5.78 -11.54 -9.73
CA PRO A 20 5.58 -10.71 -8.56
C PRO A 20 6.77 -10.79 -7.60
N ALA A 21 6.92 -9.76 -6.76
CA ALA A 21 7.83 -9.72 -5.62
C ALA A 21 7.09 -9.46 -4.32
N HIS A 22 7.75 -9.77 -3.21
CA HIS A 22 7.28 -9.37 -1.89
C HIS A 22 7.16 -7.84 -1.80
N GLY A 23 6.09 -7.36 -1.14
CA GLY A 23 5.82 -5.92 -1.00
C GLY A 23 5.10 -5.30 -2.19
N GLY A 24 4.44 -6.11 -3.04
CA GLY A 24 3.58 -5.63 -4.13
C GLY A 24 4.34 -5.02 -5.30
N GLU A 25 5.63 -5.32 -5.44
CA GLU A 25 6.42 -4.93 -6.60
C GLU A 25 6.42 -6.05 -7.65
N GLY A 26 6.60 -5.70 -8.92
CA GLY A 26 6.94 -6.65 -9.97
C GLY A 26 8.46 -6.83 -10.08
N ILE A 27 8.89 -7.88 -10.74
CA ILE A 27 10.30 -8.15 -11.08
C ILE A 27 10.45 -8.29 -12.58
N GLY A 28 11.37 -7.52 -13.13
CA GLY A 28 11.89 -7.67 -14.48
C GLY A 28 13.41 -7.64 -14.50
N HIS A 29 14.00 -7.57 -15.71
CA HIS A 29 15.44 -7.51 -15.91
C HIS A 29 15.80 -6.41 -16.90
N HIS A 30 16.95 -5.78 -16.69
CA HIS A 30 17.55 -4.84 -17.63
C HIS A 30 19.08 -4.91 -17.51
N ASP A 31 19.78 -5.20 -18.63
CA ASP A 31 21.24 -5.32 -18.72
C ASP A 31 21.86 -6.18 -17.60
N GLY A 32 21.27 -7.35 -17.35
CA GLY A 32 21.74 -8.29 -16.33
C GLY A 32 21.45 -7.92 -14.88
N ARG A 33 20.76 -6.79 -14.64
CA ARG A 33 20.28 -6.39 -13.31
C ARG A 33 18.83 -6.82 -13.10
N VAL A 34 18.50 -7.18 -11.87
CA VAL A 34 17.12 -7.36 -11.43
C VAL A 34 16.51 -5.97 -11.19
N ILE A 35 15.34 -5.72 -11.75
CA ILE A 35 14.59 -4.47 -11.57
C ILE A 35 13.33 -4.77 -10.76
N PHE A 36 13.22 -4.19 -9.58
CA PHE A 36 11.99 -4.17 -8.79
C PHE A 36 11.13 -2.99 -9.26
N VAL A 37 9.93 -3.29 -9.71
CA VAL A 37 9.04 -2.33 -10.39
C VAL A 37 7.82 -2.09 -9.52
N LYS A 38 7.76 -0.93 -8.87
CA LYS A 38 6.55 -0.50 -8.15
C LYS A 38 5.47 -0.12 -9.14
N GLY A 39 4.27 -0.69 -8.96
CA GLY A 39 3.13 -0.51 -9.87
C GLY A 39 3.18 -1.40 -11.12
N GLY A 40 4.19 -2.29 -11.23
CA GLY A 40 4.27 -3.28 -12.31
C GLY A 40 3.53 -4.56 -11.96
N ILE A 41 2.70 -5.04 -12.87
CA ILE A 41 1.96 -6.30 -12.78
C ILE A 41 2.61 -7.32 -13.72
N PRO A 42 2.76 -8.59 -13.33
CA PRO A 42 3.30 -9.61 -14.23
C PRO A 42 2.59 -9.65 -15.58
N GLY A 43 3.36 -9.60 -16.67
CA GLY A 43 2.87 -9.50 -18.04
C GLY A 43 2.80 -8.08 -18.59
N ASP A 44 3.02 -7.05 -17.78
CA ASP A 44 3.18 -5.68 -18.30
C ASP A 44 4.51 -5.49 -19.02
N VAL A 45 4.52 -4.61 -20.02
CA VAL A 45 5.71 -3.89 -20.48
C VAL A 45 5.55 -2.43 -20.07
N VAL A 46 6.51 -1.91 -19.30
CA VAL A 46 6.40 -0.59 -18.67
C VAL A 46 7.67 0.24 -18.84
N ASP A 47 7.50 1.55 -18.92
CA ASP A 47 8.59 2.50 -18.73
C ASP A 47 8.73 2.78 -17.22
N VAL A 48 9.94 2.58 -16.69
CA VAL A 48 10.25 2.63 -15.26
C VAL A 48 11.29 3.70 -15.00
N GLU A 49 10.97 4.68 -14.16
CA GLU A 49 11.95 5.64 -13.65
C GLU A 49 12.73 5.02 -12.48
N ILE A 50 14.06 5.00 -12.58
CA ILE A 50 14.94 4.40 -11.59
C ILE A 50 15.04 5.30 -10.34
N ALA A 51 14.48 4.87 -9.24
CA ALA A 51 14.52 5.55 -7.95
C ALA A 51 15.74 5.15 -7.11
N GLN A 52 16.20 3.90 -7.23
CA GLN A 52 17.36 3.38 -6.51
C GLN A 52 18.18 2.45 -7.40
N LEU A 53 19.50 2.62 -7.40
CA LEU A 53 20.43 1.81 -8.19
C LEU A 53 21.49 1.16 -7.29
N LYS A 54 21.70 -0.15 -7.50
CA LYS A 54 22.78 -0.95 -6.89
C LYS A 54 23.50 -1.76 -7.98
N LYS A 55 24.62 -2.38 -7.63
CA LYS A 55 25.44 -3.13 -8.59
C LYS A 55 24.67 -4.26 -9.30
N LYS A 56 23.84 -5.02 -8.56
CA LYS A 56 23.13 -6.22 -9.08
C LYS A 56 21.64 -6.02 -9.26
N TRP A 57 21.07 -4.94 -8.76
CA TRP A 57 19.63 -4.67 -8.82
C TRP A 57 19.34 -3.18 -8.82
N ALA A 58 18.17 -2.83 -9.31
CA ALA A 58 17.61 -1.49 -9.18
C ALA A 58 16.15 -1.57 -8.73
N ARG A 59 15.62 -0.45 -8.27
CA ARG A 59 14.19 -0.28 -7.97
C ARG A 59 13.71 0.99 -8.62
N GLY A 60 12.55 0.92 -9.25
CA GLY A 60 11.91 2.06 -9.89
C GLY A 60 10.40 2.00 -9.80
N GLU A 61 9.79 3.04 -10.33
CA GLU A 61 8.33 3.20 -10.34
C GLU A 61 7.85 3.31 -11.79
N VAL A 62 6.68 2.73 -12.08
CA VAL A 62 6.07 2.82 -13.40
C VAL A 62 5.69 4.27 -13.69
N VAL A 63 6.22 4.81 -14.78
CA VAL A 63 5.81 6.13 -15.31
C VAL A 63 4.84 6.00 -16.48
N LYS A 64 4.87 4.84 -17.16
CA LYS A 64 3.97 4.55 -18.27
C LYS A 64 3.83 3.05 -18.46
N VAL A 65 2.62 2.58 -18.69
CA VAL A 65 2.34 1.23 -19.17
C VAL A 65 2.32 1.28 -20.70
N THR A 66 3.25 0.58 -21.37
CA THR A 66 3.36 0.53 -22.84
C THR A 66 2.58 -0.64 -23.41
N THR A 67 2.56 -1.76 -22.71
CA THR A 67 1.67 -2.90 -23.00
C THR A 67 1.12 -3.40 -21.67
N ALA A 68 -0.19 -3.36 -21.52
CA ALA A 68 -0.85 -3.82 -20.30
C ALA A 68 -0.92 -5.35 -20.26
N SER A 69 -0.66 -5.92 -19.08
CA SER A 69 -1.00 -7.31 -18.76
C SER A 69 -2.51 -7.53 -18.92
N PRO A 70 -2.97 -8.73 -19.33
CA PRO A 70 -4.39 -9.08 -19.30
C PRO A 70 -5.00 -9.04 -17.89
N ASP A 71 -4.15 -9.11 -16.86
CA ASP A 71 -4.55 -9.03 -15.45
C ASP A 71 -4.52 -7.59 -14.89
N ARG A 72 -4.15 -6.59 -15.69
CA ARG A 72 -4.23 -5.19 -15.30
C ARG A 72 -5.65 -4.67 -15.46
N VAL A 73 -6.14 -4.01 -14.42
CA VAL A 73 -7.45 -3.32 -14.41
C VAL A 73 -7.29 -1.87 -13.96
N ASP A 74 -8.31 -1.06 -14.18
CA ASP A 74 -8.37 0.28 -13.58
C ASP A 74 -8.32 0.18 -12.06
N SER A 75 -7.70 1.16 -11.41
CA SER A 75 -7.53 1.14 -9.96
C SER A 75 -8.87 1.01 -9.24
N ARG A 76 -9.03 -0.07 -8.47
CA ARG A 76 -10.23 -0.38 -7.67
C ARG A 76 -10.34 0.49 -6.41
N CYS A 77 -9.32 1.30 -6.13
CA CYS A 77 -9.28 2.15 -4.94
C CYS A 77 -9.03 3.61 -5.34
N PRO A 78 -9.99 4.53 -5.14
CA PRO A 78 -9.82 5.94 -5.47
C PRO A 78 -8.62 6.59 -4.76
N ALA A 79 -8.37 6.23 -3.50
CA ALA A 79 -7.21 6.74 -2.77
C ALA A 79 -5.88 6.26 -3.40
N ALA A 80 -5.79 5.00 -3.84
CA ALA A 80 -4.61 4.49 -4.53
C ALA A 80 -4.42 5.17 -5.90
N ALA A 81 -5.49 5.35 -6.67
CA ALA A 81 -5.46 6.09 -7.93
C ALA A 81 -4.96 7.54 -7.75
N ALA A 82 -5.25 8.15 -6.60
CA ALA A 82 -4.75 9.47 -6.22
C ALA A 82 -3.33 9.45 -5.59
N GLY A 83 -2.67 8.28 -5.57
CA GLY A 83 -1.29 8.12 -5.12
C GLY A 83 -1.12 7.70 -3.66
N ALA A 84 -2.18 7.29 -2.94
CA ALA A 84 -2.03 6.74 -1.59
C ALA A 84 -1.27 5.42 -1.62
N GLY A 85 -0.30 5.27 -0.70
CA GLY A 85 0.61 4.12 -0.65
C GLY A 85 0.09 2.91 0.13
N CYS A 86 -1.23 2.75 0.28
CA CYS A 86 -1.82 1.73 1.13
C CYS A 86 -2.38 0.49 0.39
N CYS A 87 -2.43 0.50 -0.93
CA CYS A 87 -2.99 -0.56 -1.76
C CYS A 87 -2.00 -0.98 -2.85
N ASP A 88 -1.25 -2.07 -2.64
CA ASP A 88 -0.24 -2.53 -3.58
C ASP A 88 -0.84 -3.19 -4.83
N TYR A 89 -2.02 -3.80 -4.73
CA TYR A 89 -2.71 -4.52 -5.80
C TYR A 89 -3.99 -3.83 -6.29
N ALA A 90 -4.07 -2.49 -6.17
CA ALA A 90 -5.26 -1.75 -6.58
C ALA A 90 -5.60 -1.90 -8.07
N GLU A 91 -4.58 -2.09 -8.92
CA GLU A 91 -4.69 -2.24 -10.38
C GLU A 91 -4.59 -3.70 -10.86
N LEU A 92 -4.53 -4.67 -9.94
CA LEU A 92 -4.55 -6.08 -10.25
C LEU A 92 -5.97 -6.62 -10.29
N ASN A 93 -6.29 -7.45 -11.28
CA ASN A 93 -7.54 -8.18 -11.34
C ASN A 93 -7.71 -9.02 -10.06
N PRO A 94 -8.81 -8.84 -9.30
CA PRO A 94 -9.01 -9.54 -8.03
C PRO A 94 -9.04 -11.06 -8.18
N THR A 95 -9.46 -11.58 -9.33
CA THR A 95 -9.56 -13.04 -9.56
C THR A 95 -8.19 -13.74 -9.57
N VAL A 96 -7.10 -13.01 -9.86
CA VAL A 96 -5.73 -13.56 -9.88
C VAL A 96 -4.92 -13.16 -8.65
N GLU A 97 -5.45 -12.29 -7.79
CA GLU A 97 -4.71 -11.74 -6.64
C GLU A 97 -4.25 -12.84 -5.69
N LEU A 98 -5.11 -13.83 -5.41
CA LEU A 98 -4.79 -14.95 -4.54
C LEU A 98 -3.64 -15.81 -5.08
N GLU A 99 -3.65 -16.09 -6.39
CA GLU A 99 -2.57 -16.82 -7.06
C GLU A 99 -1.25 -16.04 -7.03
N ILE A 100 -1.29 -14.74 -7.29
CA ILE A 100 -0.11 -13.86 -7.21
C ILE A 100 0.49 -13.88 -5.79
N LYS A 101 -0.33 -13.77 -4.75
CA LYS A 101 0.11 -13.85 -3.35
C LYS A 101 0.71 -15.22 -3.02
N SER A 102 0.12 -16.31 -3.53
CA SER A 102 0.66 -17.66 -3.37
C SER A 102 2.04 -17.81 -4.02
N ARG A 103 2.22 -17.28 -5.22
CA ARG A 103 3.54 -17.28 -5.89
C ARG A 103 4.60 -16.52 -5.08
N VAL A 104 4.23 -15.37 -4.52
CA VAL A 104 5.14 -14.61 -3.64
C VAL A 104 5.51 -15.43 -2.41
N LEU A 105 4.56 -16.09 -1.76
CA LEU A 105 4.81 -16.94 -0.59
C LEU A 105 5.75 -18.09 -0.93
N ARG A 106 5.52 -18.80 -2.02
CA ARG A 106 6.41 -19.88 -2.50
C ARG A 106 7.83 -19.36 -2.72
N ASP A 107 7.99 -18.28 -3.47
CA ASP A 107 9.30 -17.67 -3.76
C ASP A 107 10.07 -17.31 -2.47
N GLN A 108 9.35 -16.82 -1.45
CA GLN A 108 9.95 -16.51 -0.15
C GLN A 108 10.41 -17.76 0.60
N LEU A 109 9.61 -18.81 0.62
CA LEU A 109 9.93 -20.06 1.32
C LEU A 109 11.07 -20.84 0.62
N GLU A 110 11.04 -20.94 -0.70
CA GLU A 110 12.06 -21.63 -1.48
C GLU A 110 13.39 -20.87 -1.46
N ARG A 111 13.39 -19.60 -1.87
CA ARG A 111 14.65 -18.87 -2.11
C ARG A 111 15.24 -18.23 -0.86
N ILE A 112 14.43 -17.79 0.09
CA ILE A 112 14.89 -17.16 1.33
C ILE A 112 14.86 -18.15 2.48
N GLY A 113 13.80 -18.94 2.58
CA GLY A 113 13.66 -19.98 3.59
C GLY A 113 14.53 -21.21 3.34
N GLY A 114 15.00 -21.43 2.10
CA GLY A 114 15.80 -22.61 1.74
C GLY A 114 15.03 -23.92 1.86
N ILE A 115 13.71 -23.88 1.65
CA ILE A 115 12.85 -25.06 1.74
C ILE A 115 12.69 -25.63 0.34
N ASP A 116 13.33 -26.78 0.07
CA ASP A 116 13.36 -27.41 -1.26
C ASP A 116 12.03 -28.09 -1.62
N GLU A 117 11.32 -28.64 -0.63
CA GLU A 117 10.04 -29.31 -0.82
C GLU A 117 8.94 -28.59 -0.05
N LEU A 118 8.14 -27.82 -0.78
CA LEU A 118 6.98 -27.13 -0.20
C LEU A 118 5.74 -28.04 -0.28
N PRO A 119 4.90 -28.03 0.78
CA PRO A 119 3.59 -28.66 0.72
C PRO A 119 2.71 -27.95 -0.31
N GLU A 120 1.67 -28.62 -0.75
CA GLU A 120 0.58 -27.96 -1.47
C GLU A 120 -0.11 -26.98 -0.54
N PHE A 121 -0.29 -25.73 -0.99
CA PHE A 121 -0.98 -24.71 -0.22
C PHE A 121 -2.48 -24.78 -0.49
N GLU A 122 -3.26 -24.86 0.56
CA GLU A 122 -4.68 -24.62 0.49
C GLU A 122 -4.90 -23.09 0.45
N LEU A 123 -5.53 -22.61 -0.61
CA LEU A 123 -5.75 -21.18 -0.86
C LEU A 123 -7.21 -20.85 -0.59
N HIS A 124 -7.44 -19.90 0.31
CA HIS A 124 -8.78 -19.42 0.63
C HIS A 124 -8.92 -17.96 0.24
N ASP A 125 -9.91 -17.66 -0.59
CA ASP A 125 -10.31 -16.28 -0.87
C ASP A 125 -11.27 -15.82 0.23
N LEU A 126 -10.99 -14.65 0.79
CA LEU A 126 -11.77 -14.10 1.89
C LEU A 126 -12.64 -12.94 1.38
N GLU A 127 -13.93 -13.10 1.49
CA GLU A 127 -14.90 -12.05 1.23
C GLU A 127 -15.17 -11.21 2.49
N PRO A 128 -15.49 -9.92 2.36
CA PRO A 128 -15.53 -9.14 1.11
C PRO A 128 -14.13 -8.69 0.65
N THR A 129 -13.94 -8.52 -0.67
CA THR A 129 -12.68 -8.05 -1.28
C THR A 129 -12.44 -6.55 -1.08
N ALA A 130 -13.45 -5.80 -0.66
CA ALA A 130 -13.40 -4.38 -0.33
C ALA A 130 -14.27 -4.10 0.91
N GLY A 131 -14.06 -2.95 1.58
CA GLY A 131 -14.87 -2.58 2.74
C GLY A 131 -14.74 -3.52 3.94
N TRP A 132 -13.58 -4.14 4.12
CA TRP A 132 -13.34 -5.08 5.23
C TRP A 132 -12.53 -4.51 6.39
N ARG A 133 -11.81 -3.41 6.15
CA ARG A 133 -10.90 -2.83 7.16
C ARG A 133 -11.67 -1.97 8.14
N THR A 134 -11.67 -2.35 9.40
CA THR A 134 -12.36 -1.68 10.51
C THR A 134 -11.45 -0.76 11.33
N ARG A 135 -10.20 -0.58 10.93
CA ARG A 135 -9.24 0.31 11.62
C ARG A 135 -8.37 1.04 10.61
N VAL A 136 -8.18 2.35 10.83
CA VAL A 136 -7.36 3.20 9.97
C VAL A 136 -6.57 4.21 10.78
N ARG A 137 -5.41 4.60 10.24
CA ARG A 137 -4.61 5.74 10.72
C ARG A 137 -4.42 6.70 9.57
N LEU A 138 -4.82 7.95 9.77
CA LEU A 138 -4.76 9.04 8.80
C LEU A 138 -3.79 10.10 9.29
N GLY A 139 -3.04 10.73 8.36
CA GLY A 139 -2.31 11.96 8.67
C GLY A 139 -3.24 13.17 8.61
N VAL A 140 -2.85 14.28 9.24
CA VAL A 140 -3.55 15.55 9.12
C VAL A 140 -2.60 16.59 8.53
N ASP A 141 -3.04 17.23 7.43
CA ASP A 141 -2.27 18.27 6.74
C ASP A 141 -2.28 19.63 7.47
N ALA A 142 -1.54 20.60 6.93
CA ALA A 142 -1.45 21.94 7.50
C ALA A 142 -2.81 22.69 7.50
N SER A 143 -3.75 22.29 6.64
CA SER A 143 -5.10 22.86 6.58
C SER A 143 -6.11 22.14 7.50
N GLY A 144 -5.65 21.13 8.24
CA GLY A 144 -6.49 20.33 9.14
C GLY A 144 -7.28 19.22 8.44
N ARG A 145 -6.97 18.86 7.18
CA ARG A 145 -7.63 17.77 6.48
C ARG A 145 -6.94 16.44 6.77
N ALA A 146 -7.71 15.43 7.14
CA ALA A 146 -7.21 14.10 7.32
C ALA A 146 -7.15 13.34 5.97
N GLY A 147 -6.17 12.44 5.83
CA GLY A 147 -6.00 11.69 4.60
C GLY A 147 -4.96 10.56 4.70
N PHE A 148 -4.87 9.82 3.61
CA PHE A 148 -3.95 8.69 3.45
C PHE A 148 -2.58 9.19 3.00
N ARG A 149 -1.51 8.65 3.57
CA ARG A 149 -0.15 9.02 3.15
C ARG A 149 0.14 8.48 1.75
N LYS A 150 0.75 9.32 0.90
CA LYS A 150 1.37 8.86 -0.34
C LYS A 150 2.55 7.94 -0.03
N LEU A 151 2.91 7.11 -0.99
CA LEU A 151 4.00 6.14 -0.84
C LEU A 151 5.31 6.85 -0.46
N LYS A 152 5.94 6.40 0.66
CA LYS A 152 7.20 6.93 1.20
C LYS A 152 7.25 8.46 1.35
N SER A 153 6.10 9.10 1.49
CA SER A 153 5.95 10.55 1.59
C SER A 153 5.17 10.95 2.84
N ASN A 154 5.30 12.21 3.23
CA ASN A 154 4.43 12.86 4.22
C ASN A 154 3.24 13.58 3.57
N GLU A 155 3.20 13.64 2.25
CA GLU A 155 2.05 14.16 1.52
C GLU A 155 0.82 13.28 1.73
N LEU A 156 -0.35 13.88 1.69
CA LEU A 156 -1.61 13.21 1.97
C LEU A 156 -2.56 13.29 0.78
N VAL A 157 -3.31 12.21 0.59
CA VAL A 157 -4.50 12.15 -0.25
C VAL A 157 -5.69 12.38 0.66
N THR A 158 -6.32 13.54 0.57
CA THR A 158 -7.36 14.00 1.48
C THR A 158 -8.76 14.09 0.85
N GLU A 159 -8.84 13.97 -0.48
CA GLU A 159 -10.07 14.24 -1.24
C GLU A 159 -10.94 12.99 -1.44
N VAL A 160 -10.35 11.80 -1.33
CA VAL A 160 -11.02 10.54 -1.67
C VAL A 160 -10.78 9.47 -0.62
N ALA A 161 -11.77 8.59 -0.46
CA ALA A 161 -11.74 7.48 0.49
C ALA A 161 -10.96 6.27 -0.09
N CYS A 162 -10.51 5.39 0.81
CA CYS A 162 -9.93 4.09 0.47
C CYS A 162 -11.04 3.03 0.43
N SER A 163 -11.16 2.30 -0.67
CA SER A 163 -12.17 1.25 -0.85
C SER A 163 -11.97 0.03 0.07
N GLN A 164 -10.81 -0.13 0.69
CA GLN A 164 -10.55 -1.24 1.63
C GLN A 164 -11.15 -0.99 3.02
N VAL A 165 -11.41 0.27 3.36
CA VAL A 165 -11.95 0.67 4.66
C VAL A 165 -13.47 0.63 4.59
N VAL A 166 -14.12 0.14 5.65
CA VAL A 166 -15.59 0.20 5.75
C VAL A 166 -16.04 1.66 5.64
N PRO A 167 -17.04 2.00 4.80
CA PRO A 167 -17.40 3.39 4.52
C PRO A 167 -17.73 4.19 5.78
N GLU A 168 -18.45 3.59 6.73
CA GLU A 168 -18.89 4.20 7.99
C GLU A 168 -17.70 4.68 8.84
N LEU A 169 -16.55 4.02 8.73
CA LEU A 169 -15.35 4.42 9.45
C LEU A 169 -14.78 5.74 8.95
N LEU A 170 -14.89 6.02 7.64
CA LEU A 170 -14.32 7.22 7.01
C LEU A 170 -15.31 8.39 6.91
N GLU A 171 -16.57 8.17 7.18
CA GLU A 171 -17.61 9.19 7.07
C GLU A 171 -17.27 10.43 7.92
N GLY A 172 -17.25 11.60 7.28
CA GLY A 172 -16.89 12.87 7.90
C GLY A 172 -15.42 13.01 8.34
N LEU A 173 -14.56 12.02 8.05
CA LEU A 173 -13.12 12.08 8.33
C LEU A 173 -12.28 12.44 7.10
N VAL A 174 -12.64 11.94 5.92
CA VAL A 174 -11.92 12.12 4.66
C VAL A 174 -12.89 12.52 3.56
N GLY A 175 -12.43 13.31 2.59
CA GLY A 175 -13.21 13.73 1.42
C GLY A 175 -13.86 15.10 1.59
N GLU A 176 -14.77 15.41 0.66
CA GLU A 176 -15.50 16.67 0.65
C GLU A 176 -16.41 16.80 1.89
N GLY A 177 -16.42 17.98 2.51
CA GLY A 177 -17.23 18.23 3.71
C GLY A 177 -16.71 17.58 5.00
N ALA A 178 -15.59 16.85 4.97
CA ALA A 178 -14.99 16.29 6.18
C ALA A 178 -14.61 17.38 7.19
N ARG A 179 -14.76 17.03 8.47
CA ARG A 179 -14.38 17.93 9.57
C ARG A 179 -12.89 18.24 9.56
N ARG A 180 -12.52 19.34 10.22
CA ARG A 180 -11.13 19.75 10.39
C ARG A 180 -10.59 19.24 11.73
N PHE A 181 -9.31 18.88 11.71
CA PHE A 181 -8.57 18.35 12.84
C PHE A 181 -7.39 19.25 13.19
N THR A 182 -6.73 18.97 14.29
CA THR A 182 -5.49 19.67 14.66
C THR A 182 -4.40 19.38 13.62
N PRO A 183 -3.79 20.38 12.96
CA PRO A 183 -2.73 20.15 11.99
C PRO A 183 -1.55 19.33 12.55
N GLY A 184 -1.04 18.40 11.76
CA GLY A 184 0.14 17.59 12.08
C GLY A 184 -0.07 16.47 13.09
N VAL A 185 -1.31 16.23 13.57
CA VAL A 185 -1.63 15.04 14.36
C VAL A 185 -1.92 13.85 13.43
N GLU A 186 -2.09 12.68 14.03
CA GLU A 186 -2.66 11.52 13.36
C GLU A 186 -4.08 11.28 13.88
N ILE A 187 -5.00 10.91 13.00
CA ILE A 187 -6.32 10.41 13.37
C ILE A 187 -6.27 8.89 13.37
N ILE A 188 -6.66 8.29 14.47
CA ILE A 188 -6.86 6.84 14.55
C ILE A 188 -8.37 6.64 14.70
N ALA A 189 -8.94 5.89 13.77
CA ALA A 189 -10.34 5.51 13.81
C ALA A 189 -10.47 3.99 13.78
N ALA A 190 -11.42 3.46 14.54
CA ALA A 190 -11.75 2.03 14.58
C ALA A 190 -13.25 1.84 14.81
N ILE A 191 -13.76 0.68 14.36
CA ILE A 191 -15.10 0.18 14.72
C ILE A 191 -14.90 -1.06 15.56
N ASP A 192 -15.58 -1.14 16.68
CA ASP A 192 -15.59 -2.31 17.56
C ASP A 192 -16.60 -3.39 17.10
N ASP A 193 -16.64 -4.51 17.83
CA ASP A 193 -17.54 -5.63 17.50
C ASP A 193 -19.03 -5.30 17.74
N ALA A 194 -19.32 -4.23 18.47
CA ALA A 194 -20.68 -3.72 18.65
C ALA A 194 -21.09 -2.76 17.50
N GLY A 195 -20.18 -2.49 16.55
CA GLY A 195 -20.39 -1.56 15.47
C GLY A 195 -20.21 -0.09 15.88
N GLN A 196 -19.71 0.20 17.10
CA GLN A 196 -19.46 1.55 17.54
C GLN A 196 -18.15 2.07 16.95
N ARG A 197 -18.20 3.29 16.40
CA ARG A 197 -17.03 4.00 15.89
C ARG A 197 -16.31 4.76 17.01
N HIS A 198 -15.00 4.62 17.05
CA HIS A 198 -14.10 5.33 17.95
C HIS A 198 -13.11 6.15 17.12
N VAL A 199 -12.96 7.44 17.44
CA VAL A 199 -12.03 8.34 16.74
C VAL A 199 -11.21 9.11 17.75
N VAL A 200 -9.89 9.07 17.62
CA VAL A 200 -8.97 9.83 18.48
C VAL A 200 -7.95 10.60 17.66
N GLU A 201 -7.62 11.81 18.12
CA GLU A 201 -6.39 12.51 17.70
C GLU A 201 -5.21 11.98 18.50
N SER A 202 -4.17 11.59 17.82
CA SER A 202 -2.90 11.09 18.38
C SER A 202 -1.78 12.09 18.09
N ARG A 203 -1.18 12.64 19.13
CA ARG A 203 -0.06 13.57 19.02
C ARG A 203 1.19 12.96 19.64
N LYS A 204 2.30 12.93 18.91
CA LYS A 204 3.61 12.59 19.49
C LYS A 204 4.04 13.73 20.43
N ALA A 205 4.42 13.41 21.66
CA ALA A 205 4.99 14.39 22.57
C ALA A 205 6.30 14.98 21.97
N PRO A 206 6.63 16.25 22.29
CA PRO A 206 7.89 16.86 21.85
C PRO A 206 9.09 16.01 22.33
N ARG A 207 10.11 15.88 21.48
CA ARG A 207 11.36 15.17 21.80
C ARG A 207 11.98 15.73 23.08
N GLY A 208 12.21 14.87 24.08
CA GLY A 208 12.98 15.29 25.26
C GLY A 208 12.83 14.42 26.51
N ARG A 209 11.74 13.75 26.73
CA ARG A 209 11.54 12.75 27.78
C ARG A 209 10.46 11.80 27.27
N ARG A 210 10.64 10.47 27.47
CA ARG A 210 9.78 9.36 27.01
C ARG A 210 8.63 9.82 26.10
N THR A 211 8.58 9.33 24.86
CA THR A 211 7.55 9.64 23.86
C THR A 211 6.18 9.20 24.37
N GLU A 212 5.58 9.95 25.25
CA GLU A 212 4.18 9.76 25.60
C GLU A 212 3.34 10.25 24.43
N THR A 213 2.51 9.36 23.89
CA THR A 213 1.51 9.73 22.92
C THR A 213 0.33 10.31 23.66
N VAL A 214 0.01 11.59 23.39
CA VAL A 214 -1.20 12.20 23.93
C VAL A 214 -2.37 11.87 23.02
N LEU A 215 -3.39 11.24 23.56
CA LEU A 215 -4.63 10.92 22.87
C LEU A 215 -5.73 11.89 23.29
N LYS A 216 -6.47 12.42 22.33
CA LYS A 216 -7.68 13.18 22.54
C LYS A 216 -8.84 12.44 21.88
N VAL A 217 -9.78 11.98 22.67
CA VAL A 217 -10.98 11.28 22.20
C VAL A 217 -11.90 12.29 21.52
N LEU A 218 -12.32 11.98 20.31
CA LEU A 218 -13.25 12.78 19.51
C LEU A 218 -14.63 12.12 19.38
N GLU A 219 -14.63 10.78 19.30
CA GLU A 219 -15.85 9.96 19.25
C GLU A 219 -15.63 8.64 20.01
N GLY A 220 -16.69 8.08 20.56
CA GLY A 220 -16.64 6.87 21.36
C GLY A 220 -15.87 7.04 22.66
N THR A 221 -15.30 5.93 23.16
CA THR A 221 -14.54 5.89 24.42
C THR A 221 -13.02 6.03 24.20
N GLY A 222 -12.54 5.84 22.96
CA GLY A 222 -11.12 5.75 22.63
C GLY A 222 -10.50 4.38 22.93
N GLU A 223 -11.25 3.47 23.52
CA GLU A 223 -10.93 2.06 23.72
C GLU A 223 -11.77 1.22 22.75
N VAL A 224 -11.15 0.19 22.17
CA VAL A 224 -11.79 -0.67 21.17
C VAL A 224 -11.67 -2.11 21.63
N GLU A 225 -12.78 -2.77 21.83
CA GLU A 225 -12.84 -4.20 22.09
C GLU A 225 -13.11 -4.94 20.77
N GLN A 226 -12.25 -5.90 20.46
CA GLN A 226 -12.41 -6.79 19.32
C GLN A 226 -12.12 -8.21 19.78
N LYS A 227 -13.04 -9.12 19.52
CA LYS A 227 -12.85 -10.56 19.77
C LYS A 227 -12.16 -11.18 18.56
N VAL A 228 -11.20 -12.04 18.80
CA VAL A 228 -10.51 -12.81 17.79
C VAL A 228 -10.80 -14.29 18.04
N GLY A 229 -11.69 -14.87 17.26
CA GLY A 229 -12.20 -16.23 17.48
C GLY A 229 -13.00 -16.35 18.77
N ASP A 230 -12.86 -17.48 19.40
CA ASP A 230 -13.54 -17.81 20.67
C ASP A 230 -12.74 -17.35 21.92
N TYR A 231 -11.73 -16.51 21.75
CA TYR A 231 -10.83 -16.04 22.79
C TYR A 231 -11.04 -14.57 23.12
#